data_f9206cf27a17e0b5705e1440ff87f4c5
#
_entry.id   f9206cf27a17e0b5705e1440ff87f4c5
#
_cell.length_a   1.000
_cell.length_b   1.000
_cell.length_c   1.000
_cell.angle_alpha   90.00
_cell.angle_beta   90.00
_cell.angle_gamma   90.00
#
_symmetry.space_group_name_H-M   'P 1'
#
loop_
_entity.id
_entity.type
_entity.pdbx_description
1 polymer ?
#
loop_
_entity_poly.entity_id
_entity_poly.type
_entity_poly.pdbx_seq_one_letter_code
_entity_poly.pdbx_strand_id
1 'polypeptide(L)'
;MSGTVAPKAVAVLKAFQVISAADAKRQSIASTTPGVCVAGGLYVVTVDVGSCVVHVKWASGAVARTWRSSVRTVSMASPVYASGMSVEALDPIFFRHMSSVPMGYLAPVASAAKSAKNVFVVGHSSLFASEVLSKPSISLRRANAVKQALSAKRVRSKIVAVSVGYGSPVAFALAESAQASNRRVMVYLFS
;
A
#
# COMPACT_ATOMS: atom_id res chain seq x y z
N MET A 1 30.36 -19.19 9.44
CA MET A 1 29.02 -19.83 9.55
C MET A 1 28.07 -19.01 8.69
N SER A 2 27.73 -19.52 7.51
CA SER A 2 26.82 -18.87 6.54
C SER A 2 25.39 -19.21 6.97
N GLY A 3 24.73 -18.28 7.64
CA GLY A 3 23.30 -18.42 7.98
C GLY A 3 22.48 -18.12 6.74
N THR A 4 21.95 -19.17 6.12
CA THR A 4 20.89 -19.05 5.10
C THR A 4 19.67 -18.43 5.76
N VAL A 5 19.42 -17.16 5.46
CA VAL A 5 18.14 -16.49 5.82
C VAL A 5 17.05 -17.20 5.02
N ALA A 6 16.13 -17.87 5.71
CA ALA A 6 14.97 -18.47 5.07
C ALA A 6 14.21 -17.38 4.28
N PRO A 7 13.77 -17.65 3.04
CA PRO A 7 13.02 -16.67 2.28
C PRO A 7 11.75 -16.31 3.05
N LYS A 8 11.60 -15.00 3.33
CA LYS A 8 10.42 -14.45 4.01
C LYS A 8 9.20 -14.80 3.17
N ALA A 9 8.21 -15.43 3.77
CA ALA A 9 6.95 -15.68 3.10
C ALA A 9 6.39 -14.35 2.58
N VAL A 10 6.31 -14.22 1.26
CA VAL A 10 5.77 -13.02 0.63
C VAL A 10 4.25 -13.14 0.65
N ALA A 11 3.56 -12.16 1.21
CA ALA A 11 2.11 -12.10 1.15
C ALA A 11 1.69 -12.03 -0.32
N VAL A 12 0.72 -12.86 -0.71
CA VAL A 12 0.18 -12.79 -2.07
C VAL A 12 -0.62 -11.50 -2.19
N LEU A 13 -0.13 -10.60 -3.02
CA LEU A 13 -0.84 -9.38 -3.34
C LEU A 13 -2.07 -9.75 -4.17
N LYS A 14 -3.26 -9.54 -3.58
CA LYS A 14 -4.53 -9.68 -4.28
C LYS A 14 -5.22 -8.33 -4.31
N ALA A 15 -5.78 -7.99 -5.46
CA ALA A 15 -6.66 -6.86 -5.60
C ALA A 15 -8.10 -7.34 -5.77
N PHE A 16 -9.02 -6.71 -5.07
CA PHE A 16 -10.44 -6.99 -5.15
C PHE A 16 -11.20 -5.71 -5.44
N GLN A 17 -12.09 -5.74 -6.42
CA GLN A 17 -13.07 -4.68 -6.57
C GLN A 17 -14.20 -4.91 -5.56
N VAL A 18 -14.41 -3.96 -4.66
CA VAL A 18 -15.38 -4.09 -3.55
C VAL A 18 -16.67 -3.32 -3.84
N ILE A 19 -16.58 -2.22 -4.57
CA ILE A 19 -17.75 -1.45 -5.02
C ILE A 19 -17.67 -1.19 -6.52
N SER A 20 -18.83 -1.03 -7.16
CA SER A 20 -18.91 -0.68 -8.58
C SER A 20 -18.52 0.79 -8.81
N ALA A 21 -18.20 1.15 -10.06
CA ALA A 21 -17.95 2.54 -10.43
C ALA A 21 -19.18 3.43 -10.24
N ALA A 22 -20.39 2.87 -10.39
CA ALA A 22 -21.65 3.57 -10.15
C ALA A 22 -21.85 3.86 -8.67
N ASP A 23 -21.56 2.88 -7.80
CA ASP A 23 -21.69 3.02 -6.34
C ASP A 23 -20.66 3.98 -5.75
N ALA A 24 -19.48 4.10 -6.36
CA ALA A 24 -18.41 4.99 -5.90
C ALA A 24 -18.78 6.47 -5.87
N LYS A 25 -19.89 6.87 -6.54
CA LYS A 25 -20.45 8.22 -6.44
C LYS A 25 -21.16 8.48 -5.10
N ARG A 26 -21.60 7.41 -4.40
CA ARG A 26 -22.37 7.47 -3.17
C ARG A 26 -21.74 6.74 -2.00
N GLN A 27 -20.73 5.92 -2.27
CA GLN A 27 -20.07 5.07 -1.29
C GLN A 27 -18.55 5.26 -1.32
N SER A 28 -17.93 5.03 -0.19
CA SER A 28 -16.48 4.95 -0.03
C SER A 28 -16.11 3.64 0.65
N ILE A 29 -14.86 3.23 0.53
CA ILE A 29 -14.33 2.05 1.22
C ILE A 29 -13.20 2.45 2.14
N ALA A 30 -13.15 1.83 3.32
CA ALA A 30 -12.08 2.04 4.28
C ALA A 30 -11.68 0.71 4.92
N SER A 31 -10.39 0.39 4.93
CA SER A 31 -9.90 -0.76 5.68
C SER A 31 -9.88 -0.45 7.17
N THR A 32 -10.36 -1.40 7.98
CA THR A 32 -10.19 -1.40 9.44
C THR A 32 -8.97 -2.20 9.89
N THR A 33 -8.34 -2.92 8.95
CA THR A 33 -7.11 -3.70 9.15
C THR A 33 -6.02 -3.26 8.15
N PRO A 34 -5.55 -2.01 8.22
CA PRO A 34 -4.63 -1.46 7.21
C PRO A 34 -3.28 -2.15 7.15
N GLY A 35 -2.88 -2.86 8.21
CA GLY A 35 -1.69 -3.72 8.22
C GLY A 35 -1.83 -4.99 7.38
N VAL A 36 -3.05 -5.42 7.08
CA VAL A 36 -3.34 -6.63 6.28
C VAL A 36 -3.82 -6.27 4.88
N CYS A 37 -4.64 -5.24 4.76
CA CYS A 37 -5.12 -4.77 3.46
C CYS A 37 -5.38 -3.26 3.47
N VAL A 38 -5.18 -2.63 2.35
CA VAL A 38 -5.48 -1.21 2.13
C VAL A 38 -6.65 -1.07 1.18
N ALA A 39 -7.49 -0.06 1.42
CA ALA A 39 -8.67 0.20 0.62
C ALA A 39 -8.61 1.61 0.03
N GLY A 40 -8.98 1.76 -1.23
CA GLY A 40 -9.02 3.06 -1.88
C GLY A 40 -9.75 3.01 -3.22
N GLY A 41 -10.48 4.08 -3.55
CA GLY A 41 -11.29 4.11 -4.76
C GLY A 41 -12.34 3.01 -4.77
N LEU A 42 -12.21 2.05 -5.68
CA LEU A 42 -13.12 0.89 -5.84
C LEU A 42 -12.51 -0.40 -5.27
N TYR A 43 -11.22 -0.39 -4.92
CA TYR A 43 -10.40 -1.58 -4.75
C TYR A 43 -9.83 -1.71 -3.34
N VAL A 44 -9.62 -2.95 -2.97
CA VAL A 44 -8.85 -3.37 -1.79
C VAL A 44 -7.64 -4.15 -2.25
N VAL A 45 -6.49 -3.87 -1.68
CA VAL A 45 -5.22 -4.57 -1.95
C VAL A 45 -4.75 -5.22 -0.66
N THR A 46 -4.45 -6.51 -0.70
CA THR A 46 -3.85 -7.20 0.42
C THR A 46 -2.36 -6.90 0.46
N VAL A 47 -1.84 -6.55 1.64
CA VAL A 47 -0.43 -6.17 1.84
C VAL A 47 0.29 -7.08 2.82
N ASP A 48 -0.44 -7.85 3.62
CA ASP A 48 0.12 -8.83 4.55
C ASP A 48 -0.89 -9.95 4.82
N VAL A 49 -0.47 -11.00 5.52
CA VAL A 49 -1.32 -12.13 5.92
C VAL A 49 -2.22 -11.74 7.07
N GLY A 50 -3.41 -12.33 7.15
CA GLY A 50 -4.36 -12.09 8.22
C GLY A 50 -5.80 -11.92 7.74
N SER A 51 -6.64 -11.36 8.59
CA SER A 51 -8.03 -11.03 8.25
C SER A 51 -8.13 -9.61 7.72
N CYS A 52 -8.42 -9.47 6.44
CA CYS A 52 -8.74 -8.19 5.82
C CYS A 52 -10.20 -7.84 6.06
N VAL A 53 -10.45 -6.71 6.71
CA VAL A 53 -11.80 -6.19 6.98
C VAL A 53 -11.94 -4.80 6.40
N VAL A 54 -12.95 -4.61 5.55
CA VAL A 54 -13.22 -3.34 4.87
C VAL A 54 -14.66 -2.93 5.11
N HIS A 55 -14.87 -1.72 5.56
CA HIS A 55 -16.17 -1.09 5.65
C HIS A 55 -16.48 -0.34 4.35
N VAL A 56 -17.60 -0.66 3.74
CA VAL A 56 -18.23 0.15 2.71
C VAL A 56 -19.14 1.16 3.43
N LYS A 57 -18.92 2.44 3.21
CA LYS A 57 -19.64 3.52 3.88
C LYS A 57 -20.41 4.35 2.87
N TRP A 58 -21.62 4.78 3.25
CA TRP A 58 -22.36 5.82 2.54
C TRP A 58 -21.67 7.18 2.66
N ALA A 59 -22.05 8.13 1.83
CA ALA A 59 -21.58 9.53 1.92
C ALA A 59 -21.86 10.16 3.30
N SER A 60 -22.91 9.71 3.99
CA SER A 60 -23.24 10.10 5.37
C SER A 60 -22.25 9.58 6.43
N GLY A 61 -21.33 8.69 6.05
CA GLY A 61 -20.39 8.02 6.96
C GLY A 61 -20.91 6.72 7.58
N ALA A 62 -22.23 6.43 7.47
CA ALA A 62 -22.81 5.19 7.97
C ALA A 62 -22.26 3.98 7.21
N VAL A 63 -21.98 2.87 7.93
CA VAL A 63 -21.54 1.62 7.32
C VAL A 63 -22.70 0.95 6.59
N ALA A 64 -22.58 0.83 5.27
CA ALA A 64 -23.55 0.13 4.43
C ALA A 64 -23.38 -1.38 4.52
N ARG A 65 -22.12 -1.84 4.47
CA ARG A 65 -21.77 -3.27 4.60
C ARG A 65 -20.31 -3.43 5.00
N THR A 66 -19.98 -4.62 5.53
CA THR A 66 -18.60 -5.03 5.83
C THR A 66 -18.20 -6.14 4.86
N TRP A 67 -17.10 -5.92 4.15
CA TRP A 67 -16.46 -6.94 3.33
C TRP A 67 -15.31 -7.56 4.12
N ARG A 68 -15.13 -8.89 4.03
CA ARG A 68 -14.09 -9.65 4.73
C ARG A 68 -13.42 -10.63 3.79
N SER A 69 -12.11 -10.79 3.95
CA SER A 69 -11.33 -11.82 3.27
C SER A 69 -10.19 -12.28 4.17
N SER A 70 -9.88 -13.56 4.13
CA SER A 70 -8.69 -14.10 4.78
C SER A 70 -7.52 -14.08 3.79
N VAL A 71 -6.44 -13.42 4.16
CA VAL A 71 -5.20 -13.41 3.41
C VAL A 71 -4.28 -14.45 4.00
N ARG A 72 -3.93 -15.48 3.23
CA ARG A 72 -3.06 -16.57 3.65
C ARG A 72 -1.70 -16.45 2.98
N THR A 73 -0.66 -16.98 3.60
CA THR A 73 0.61 -17.22 2.94
C THR A 73 0.41 -18.25 1.84
N VAL A 74 0.96 -18.00 0.66
CA VAL A 74 1.06 -19.00 -0.40
C VAL A 74 2.54 -19.30 -0.60
N SER A 75 2.84 -20.58 -0.76
CA SER A 75 4.17 -21.01 -1.21
C SER A 75 4.48 -20.36 -2.55
N MET A 76 5.72 -19.91 -2.74
CA MET A 76 6.20 -19.10 -3.89
C MET A 76 6.06 -19.79 -5.28
N ALA A 77 5.27 -20.83 -5.42
CA ALA A 77 5.22 -21.62 -6.64
C ALA A 77 4.38 -21.01 -7.78
N SER A 78 3.48 -20.06 -7.53
CA SER A 78 2.76 -19.37 -8.61
C SER A 78 1.98 -18.16 -8.10
N PRO A 79 2.08 -16.99 -8.71
CA PRO A 79 1.17 -15.88 -8.43
C PRO A 79 -0.23 -16.24 -8.93
N VAL A 80 -1.17 -16.44 -8.02
CA VAL A 80 -2.57 -16.66 -8.37
C VAL A 80 -3.24 -15.27 -8.48
N TYR A 81 -3.50 -14.86 -9.70
CA TYR A 81 -4.24 -13.62 -9.98
C TYR A 81 -5.73 -13.87 -9.91
N ALA A 82 -6.45 -13.09 -9.12
CA ALA A 82 -7.89 -13.10 -9.13
C ALA A 82 -8.40 -12.14 -10.23
N SER A 83 -9.29 -12.64 -11.09
CA SER A 83 -10.09 -11.86 -12.05
C SER A 83 -9.34 -11.06 -13.13
N GLY A 84 -8.36 -11.63 -13.81
CA GLY A 84 -7.83 -11.03 -15.06
C GLY A 84 -7.07 -9.70 -14.90
N MET A 85 -6.75 -9.28 -13.68
CA MET A 85 -5.91 -8.13 -13.39
C MET A 85 -4.54 -8.60 -12.89
N SER A 86 -3.48 -8.16 -13.57
CA SER A 86 -2.12 -8.34 -13.06
C SER A 86 -1.79 -7.26 -12.05
N VAL A 87 -1.07 -7.63 -10.99
CA VAL A 87 -0.56 -6.70 -9.99
C VAL A 87 0.95 -6.84 -9.92
N GLU A 88 1.65 -5.74 -10.17
CA GLU A 88 3.10 -5.65 -10.06
C GLU A 88 3.46 -4.76 -8.88
N ALA A 89 4.34 -5.23 -7.99
CA ALA A 89 4.92 -4.41 -6.94
C ALA A 89 6.28 -3.90 -7.40
N LEU A 90 6.46 -2.60 -7.39
CA LEU A 90 7.74 -1.97 -7.69
C LEU A 90 8.65 -1.94 -6.47
N ASP A 91 9.95 -1.72 -6.68
CA ASP A 91 10.92 -1.54 -5.61
C ASP A 91 10.51 -0.43 -4.65
N PRO A 92 10.77 -0.59 -3.35
CA PRO A 92 10.39 0.39 -2.34
C PRO A 92 11.13 1.72 -2.52
N ILE A 93 10.39 2.81 -2.37
CA ILE A 93 10.93 4.17 -2.31
C ILE A 93 11.17 4.52 -0.84
N PHE A 94 12.41 4.80 -0.47
CA PHE A 94 12.78 5.07 0.92
C PHE A 94 12.77 6.57 1.26
N PHE A 95 12.69 6.85 2.58
CA PHE A 95 12.62 8.21 3.13
C PHE A 95 13.52 8.35 4.37
N ARG A 96 14.05 9.54 4.59
CA ARG A 96 14.71 9.88 5.84
C ARG A 96 13.71 9.99 6.99
N HIS A 97 14.20 9.92 8.22
CA HIS A 97 13.38 10.12 9.41
C HIS A 97 12.62 11.45 9.33
N MET A 98 11.33 11.43 9.69
CA MET A 98 10.40 12.58 9.64
C MET A 98 10.30 13.31 8.29
N SER A 99 10.90 12.78 7.23
CA SER A 99 10.87 13.37 5.88
C SER A 99 9.79 12.70 5.01
N SER A 100 9.16 13.49 4.17
CA SER A 100 8.32 13.04 3.05
C SER A 100 8.98 13.29 1.68
N VAL A 101 10.25 13.69 1.66
CA VAL A 101 11.03 13.81 0.43
C VAL A 101 11.58 12.44 0.06
N PRO A 102 11.24 11.89 -1.14
CA PRO A 102 11.75 10.59 -1.58
C PRO A 102 13.27 10.59 -1.68
N MET A 103 13.91 9.51 -1.24
CA MET A 103 15.32 9.26 -1.49
C MET A 103 15.45 8.51 -2.82
N GLY A 104 16.18 9.09 -3.76
CA GLY A 104 16.42 8.47 -5.06
C GLY A 104 15.52 9.00 -6.19
N TYR A 105 15.65 8.35 -7.32
CA TYR A 105 15.13 8.84 -8.60
C TYR A 105 13.81 8.13 -8.96
N LEU A 106 12.73 8.88 -9.16
CA LEU A 106 11.39 8.35 -9.40
C LEU A 106 11.05 8.14 -10.91
N ALA A 107 11.99 8.35 -11.83
CA ALA A 107 11.68 8.18 -13.26
C ALA A 107 11.38 6.72 -13.65
N PRO A 108 12.10 5.70 -13.15
CA PRO A 108 11.76 4.30 -13.46
C PRO A 108 10.35 3.95 -12.96
N VAL A 109 9.99 4.37 -11.75
CA VAL A 109 8.66 4.15 -11.17
C VAL A 109 7.58 4.84 -12.02
N ALA A 110 7.82 6.08 -12.46
CA ALA A 110 6.89 6.79 -13.32
C ALA A 110 6.79 6.16 -14.71
N SER A 111 7.89 5.64 -15.26
CA SER A 111 7.88 4.93 -16.54
C SER A 111 7.02 3.68 -16.48
N ALA A 112 7.23 2.84 -15.47
CA ALA A 112 6.42 1.63 -15.26
C ALA A 112 4.93 1.98 -15.01
N ALA A 113 4.66 3.03 -14.24
CA ALA A 113 3.30 3.43 -13.91
C ALA A 113 2.48 3.95 -15.12
N LYS A 114 3.11 4.36 -16.22
CA LYS A 114 2.40 4.89 -17.41
C LYS A 114 1.54 3.84 -18.13
N SER A 115 1.91 2.57 -18.05
CA SER A 115 1.18 1.45 -18.68
C SER A 115 0.07 0.88 -17.80
N ALA A 116 0.06 1.21 -16.51
CA ALA A 116 -0.93 0.68 -15.57
C ALA A 116 -2.28 1.39 -15.72
N LYS A 117 -3.39 0.67 -15.50
CA LYS A 117 -4.73 1.26 -15.40
C LYS A 117 -4.93 2.02 -14.10
N ASN A 118 -4.47 1.43 -13.00
CA ASN A 118 -4.53 2.03 -11.67
C ASN A 118 -3.17 1.89 -10.98
N VAL A 119 -2.85 2.84 -10.12
CA VAL A 119 -1.62 2.85 -9.31
C VAL A 119 -1.99 3.04 -7.85
N PHE A 120 -1.56 2.14 -6.98
CA PHE A 120 -1.67 2.31 -5.54
C PHE A 120 -0.31 2.69 -4.97
N VAL A 121 -0.32 3.75 -4.16
CA VAL A 121 0.86 4.29 -3.50
C VAL A 121 0.65 4.14 -1.99
N VAL A 122 1.35 3.18 -1.39
CA VAL A 122 1.15 2.78 0.00
C VAL A 122 2.30 3.28 0.87
N GLY A 123 2.01 4.22 1.76
CA GLY A 123 2.99 4.84 2.63
C GLY A 123 3.14 4.10 3.97
N HIS A 124 4.39 3.92 4.40
CA HIS A 124 4.76 3.31 5.66
C HIS A 124 5.59 4.28 6.52
N SER A 125 5.54 4.08 7.84
CA SER A 125 6.36 4.80 8.81
C SER A 125 7.20 3.84 9.64
N SER A 126 8.24 4.37 10.29
CA SER A 126 8.98 3.63 11.32
C SER A 126 8.15 3.43 12.58
N LEU A 127 8.68 2.61 13.51
CA LEU A 127 8.09 2.40 14.83
C LEU A 127 8.45 3.52 15.84
N PHE A 128 9.21 4.51 15.45
CA PHE A 128 9.56 5.64 16.32
C PHE A 128 8.32 6.47 16.66
N ALA A 129 8.17 6.81 17.92
CA ALA A 129 7.03 7.56 18.44
C ALA A 129 6.77 8.87 17.67
N SER A 130 7.83 9.58 17.27
CA SER A 130 7.75 10.82 16.47
C SER A 130 7.04 10.63 15.13
N GLU A 131 7.24 9.48 14.46
CA GLU A 131 6.55 9.16 13.21
C GLU A 131 5.15 8.60 13.45
N VAL A 132 4.98 7.76 14.49
CA VAL A 132 3.69 7.16 14.86
C VAL A 132 2.67 8.24 15.25
N LEU A 133 3.10 9.24 16.02
CA LEU A 133 2.26 10.31 16.54
C LEU A 133 2.14 11.52 15.61
N SER A 134 2.83 11.52 14.46
CA SER A 134 2.81 12.65 13.53
C SER A 134 1.41 12.95 13.00
N LYS A 135 1.04 14.23 12.98
CA LYS A 135 -0.22 14.73 12.40
C LYS A 135 0.07 15.86 11.41
N PRO A 136 -0.39 15.76 10.14
CA PRO A 136 -0.95 14.56 9.51
C PRO A 136 0.08 13.43 9.46
N SER A 137 -0.39 12.18 9.35
CA SER A 137 0.46 10.98 9.34
C SER A 137 1.60 11.11 8.34
N ILE A 138 2.83 10.87 8.78
CA ILE A 138 4.03 10.93 7.92
C ILE A 138 3.95 9.90 6.77
N SER A 139 3.36 8.73 7.01
CA SER A 139 3.17 7.71 5.98
C SER A 139 2.24 8.19 4.87
N LEU A 140 1.16 8.91 5.20
CA LEU A 140 0.28 9.52 4.20
C LEU A 140 0.98 10.66 3.45
N ARG A 141 1.77 11.50 4.13
CA ARG A 141 2.56 12.56 3.48
C ARG A 141 3.54 11.97 2.47
N ARG A 142 4.21 10.85 2.80
CA ARG A 142 5.11 10.13 1.90
C ARG A 142 4.37 9.58 0.68
N ALA A 143 3.22 8.93 0.89
CA ALA A 143 2.40 8.42 -0.20
C ALA A 143 1.93 9.55 -1.13
N ASN A 144 1.47 10.68 -0.58
CA ASN A 144 1.05 11.84 -1.36
C ASN A 144 2.22 12.49 -2.12
N ALA A 145 3.40 12.56 -1.54
CA ALA A 145 4.59 13.09 -2.23
C ALA A 145 4.95 12.25 -3.47
N VAL A 146 4.91 10.91 -3.35
CA VAL A 146 5.11 10.02 -4.51
C VAL A 146 3.99 10.19 -5.53
N LYS A 147 2.72 10.22 -5.10
CA LYS A 147 1.58 10.48 -6.00
C LYS A 147 1.75 11.78 -6.78
N GLN A 148 2.12 12.87 -6.11
CA GLN A 148 2.36 14.18 -6.76
C GLN A 148 3.51 14.10 -7.77
N ALA A 149 4.62 13.43 -7.41
CA ALA A 149 5.76 13.24 -8.29
C ALA A 149 5.40 12.42 -9.54
N LEU A 150 4.59 11.36 -9.41
CA LEU A 150 4.09 10.58 -10.54
C LEU A 150 3.17 11.42 -11.43
N SER A 151 2.27 12.20 -10.86
CA SER A 151 1.38 13.11 -11.60
C SER A 151 2.19 14.19 -12.36
N ALA A 152 3.21 14.78 -11.75
CA ALA A 152 4.10 15.74 -12.39
C ALA A 152 4.88 15.12 -13.57
N LYS A 153 5.14 13.80 -13.54
CA LYS A 153 5.75 13.05 -14.65
C LYS A 153 4.73 12.54 -15.68
N ARG A 154 3.51 13.10 -15.66
CA ARG A 154 2.43 12.81 -16.61
C ARG A 154 1.97 11.35 -16.61
N VAL A 155 2.00 10.68 -15.44
CA VAL A 155 1.31 9.39 -15.26
C VAL A 155 -0.20 9.68 -15.25
N ARG A 156 -0.92 9.16 -16.25
CA ARG A 156 -2.36 9.41 -16.44
C ARG A 156 -3.25 8.37 -15.73
N SER A 157 -2.67 7.31 -15.22
CA SER A 157 -3.36 6.28 -14.45
C SER A 157 -4.08 6.88 -13.25
N LYS A 158 -5.15 6.25 -12.79
CA LYS A 158 -5.78 6.64 -11.52
C LYS A 158 -4.85 6.30 -10.36
N ILE A 159 -4.29 7.31 -9.69
CA ILE A 159 -3.35 7.12 -8.59
C ILE A 159 -4.07 7.30 -7.26
N VAL A 160 -4.06 6.26 -6.44
CA VAL A 160 -4.61 6.24 -5.08
C VAL A 160 -3.47 6.20 -4.07
N ALA A 161 -3.39 7.19 -3.20
CA ALA A 161 -2.42 7.22 -2.09
C ALA A 161 -3.11 6.81 -0.80
N VAL A 162 -2.51 5.87 -0.09
CA VAL A 162 -3.02 5.33 1.19
C VAL A 162 -1.91 5.24 2.22
N SER A 163 -2.29 5.20 3.49
CA SER A 163 -1.38 5.09 4.62
C SER A 163 -1.62 3.78 5.36
N VAL A 164 -0.56 3.05 5.63
CA VAL A 164 -0.55 1.88 6.54
C VAL A 164 0.07 2.27 7.89
N GLY A 165 0.79 3.39 7.93
CA GLY A 165 1.53 3.79 9.11
C GLY A 165 2.63 2.77 9.45
N TYR A 166 2.71 2.39 10.72
CA TYR A 166 3.63 1.36 11.22
C TYR A 166 3.01 -0.06 11.22
N GLY A 167 1.81 -0.24 10.68
CA GLY A 167 1.04 -1.49 10.76
C GLY A 167 1.63 -2.67 9.99
N SER A 168 2.59 -2.46 9.09
CA SER A 168 3.30 -3.52 8.34
C SER A 168 4.81 -3.25 8.33
N PRO A 169 5.49 -3.37 9.48
CA PRO A 169 6.93 -3.16 9.53
C PRO A 169 7.67 -4.32 8.89
N VAL A 170 8.76 -4.02 8.18
CA VAL A 170 9.71 -5.03 7.66
C VAL A 170 10.87 -5.27 8.63
N ALA A 171 11.05 -4.38 9.61
CA ALA A 171 12.04 -4.51 10.67
C ALA A 171 11.42 -4.10 12.00
N PHE A 172 11.64 -4.90 13.04
CA PHE A 172 11.12 -4.68 14.40
C PHE A 172 12.16 -4.12 15.36
N ALA A 173 13.44 -4.28 15.07
CA ALA A 173 14.50 -3.69 15.90
C ALA A 173 14.43 -2.16 15.88
N LEU A 174 14.53 -1.51 17.05
CA LEU A 174 14.43 -0.06 17.17
C LEU A 174 15.71 0.68 16.77
N ALA A 175 16.76 -0.03 16.35
CA ALA A 175 17.95 0.61 15.78
C ALA A 175 17.59 1.42 14.51
N GLU A 176 18.20 2.59 14.35
CA GLU A 176 17.93 3.49 13.21
C GLU A 176 18.13 2.78 11.84
N SER A 177 19.19 1.97 11.72
CA SER A 177 19.48 1.20 10.51
C SER A 177 18.34 0.24 10.13
N ALA A 178 17.73 -0.41 11.14
CA ALA A 178 16.59 -1.29 10.93
C ALA A 178 15.32 -0.49 10.60
N GLN A 179 15.07 0.62 11.30
CA GLN A 179 13.90 1.46 11.08
C GLN A 179 13.93 2.23 9.75
N ALA A 180 15.10 2.41 9.16
CA ALA A 180 15.24 3.02 7.83
C ALA A 180 14.43 2.26 6.76
N SER A 181 14.40 0.93 6.81
CA SER A 181 13.64 0.09 5.88
C SER A 181 12.12 0.19 6.05
N ASN A 182 11.65 0.60 7.24
CA ASN A 182 10.23 0.83 7.49
C ASN A 182 9.73 2.16 6.90
N ARG A 183 10.62 3.13 6.70
CA ARG A 183 10.29 4.44 6.13
C ARG A 183 10.27 4.37 4.60
N ARG A 184 9.22 3.74 4.07
CA ARG A 184 9.10 3.46 2.64
C ARG A 184 7.72 3.78 2.09
N VAL A 185 7.67 3.88 0.78
CA VAL A 185 6.44 3.82 -0.01
C VAL A 185 6.54 2.64 -0.96
N MET A 186 5.52 1.82 -0.98
CA MET A 186 5.33 0.76 -1.97
C MET A 186 4.41 1.27 -3.08
N VAL A 187 4.75 0.96 -4.33
CA VAL A 187 3.91 1.28 -5.49
C VAL A 187 3.46 -0.01 -6.13
N TYR A 188 2.15 -0.16 -6.29
CA TYR A 188 1.53 -1.32 -6.92
C TYR A 188 0.85 -0.88 -8.21
N LEU A 189 1.17 -1.56 -9.30
CA LEU A 189 0.61 -1.32 -10.62
C LEU A 189 -0.47 -2.35 -10.93
N PHE A 190 -1.58 -1.91 -11.48
CA PHE A 190 -2.70 -2.74 -11.91
C PHE A 190 -2.90 -2.55 -13.41
N SER A 191 -2.79 -3.63 -14.16
CA SER A 191 -2.92 -3.67 -15.62
C SER A 191 -4.19 -4.36 -16.06
#